data_938df3ff6e78d63ff05b54f24b089f7e
#
_entry.id   938df3ff6e78d63ff05b54f24b089f7e
#
_cell.length_a   1.000
_cell.length_b   1.000
_cell.length_c   1.000
_cell.angle_alpha   90.00
_cell.angle_beta   90.00
_cell.angle_gamma   90.00
#
_symmetry.space_group_name_H-M   'P 1'
#
loop_
_entity.id
_entity.type
_entity.pdbx_description
1 polymer ?
#
loop_
_entity_poly.entity_id
_entity_poly.type
_entity_poly.pdbx_seq_one_letter_code
_entity_poly.pdbx_strand_id
1 'polypeptide(L)'
;NANNMTDTLAALNMATKAALPCRDTLLADFEQKWQHDGLVMDKWFALQATRPDENVLEIVQALMDHPSFNFNNPNRLRSLVGSFANHNLKAFHHISGSGYRFLTDVLIRLNETNPQVAARLIEPLIRFSRFDAQRQTLMKRALERLSAVEDLSKDLFEKIEKALQ
;
A
#
# COMPACT_ATOMS: atom_id res chain seq x y z
N ASN A 1 -0.50 -20.38 -23.65
CA ASN A 1 0.81 -20.30 -22.98
C ASN A 1 1.40 -18.91 -23.17
N ALA A 2 1.34 -18.10 -22.11
CA ALA A 2 1.95 -16.78 -22.10
C ALA A 2 3.47 -16.92 -21.93
N ASN A 3 4.24 -16.55 -22.94
CA ASN A 3 5.70 -16.66 -22.94
C ASN A 3 6.41 -15.32 -22.69
N ASN A 4 5.70 -14.18 -22.78
CA ASN A 4 6.27 -12.88 -22.51
C ASN A 4 5.72 -12.28 -21.20
N MET A 5 6.42 -11.29 -20.69
CA MET A 5 6.06 -10.64 -19.41
C MET A 5 4.67 -10.01 -19.47
N THR A 6 4.31 -9.34 -20.56
CA THR A 6 3.01 -8.64 -20.67
C THR A 6 1.82 -9.61 -20.62
N ASP A 7 1.88 -10.70 -21.38
CA ASP A 7 0.81 -11.70 -21.41
C ASP A 7 0.74 -12.46 -20.09
N THR A 8 1.88 -12.80 -19.51
CA THR A 8 1.97 -13.46 -18.22
C THR A 8 1.41 -12.59 -17.11
N LEU A 9 1.74 -11.31 -17.12
CA LEU A 9 1.23 -10.34 -16.14
C LEU A 9 -0.28 -10.14 -16.28
N ALA A 10 -0.81 -10.07 -17.50
CA ALA A 10 -2.25 -9.97 -17.75
C ALA A 10 -3.01 -11.19 -17.21
N ALA A 11 -2.51 -12.39 -17.48
CA ALA A 11 -3.09 -13.63 -16.95
C ALA A 11 -3.04 -13.67 -15.43
N LEU A 12 -1.92 -13.28 -14.83
CA LEU A 12 -1.74 -13.22 -13.39
C LEU A 12 -2.69 -12.21 -12.74
N ASN A 13 -2.86 -11.05 -13.35
CA ASN A 13 -3.79 -10.03 -12.88
C ASN A 13 -5.23 -10.53 -12.88
N MET A 14 -5.66 -11.21 -13.94
CA MET A 14 -6.99 -11.81 -14.03
C MET A 14 -7.19 -12.89 -12.95
N ALA A 15 -6.24 -13.79 -12.79
CA ALA A 15 -6.30 -14.88 -11.80
C ALA A 15 -6.38 -14.33 -10.37
N THR A 16 -5.61 -13.28 -10.08
CA THR A 16 -5.56 -12.66 -8.76
C THR A 16 -6.85 -11.89 -8.45
N LYS A 17 -7.34 -11.09 -9.37
CA LYS A 17 -8.60 -10.33 -9.20
C LYS A 17 -9.83 -11.22 -9.12
N ALA A 18 -9.85 -12.31 -9.86
CA ALA A 18 -10.93 -13.29 -9.83
C ALA A 18 -10.80 -14.31 -8.69
N ALA A 19 -9.75 -14.23 -7.88
CA ALA A 19 -9.44 -15.16 -6.80
C ALA A 19 -9.45 -16.64 -7.27
N LEU A 20 -8.90 -16.90 -8.45
CA LEU A 20 -8.85 -18.24 -9.03
C LEU A 20 -7.95 -19.18 -8.21
N PRO A 21 -8.28 -20.49 -8.11
CA PRO A 21 -7.49 -21.45 -7.32
C PRO A 21 -6.02 -21.57 -7.74
N CYS A 22 -5.71 -21.28 -9.01
CA CYS A 22 -4.35 -21.36 -9.55
C CYS A 22 -3.50 -20.12 -9.27
N ARG A 23 -4.07 -19.06 -8.67
CA ARG A 23 -3.35 -17.76 -8.52
C ARG A 23 -2.07 -17.87 -7.71
N ASP A 24 -2.07 -18.64 -6.63
CA ASP A 24 -0.90 -18.74 -5.75
C ASP A 24 0.27 -19.43 -6.46
N THR A 25 -0.01 -20.46 -7.27
CA THR A 25 0.98 -21.08 -8.13
C THR A 25 1.49 -20.12 -9.19
N LEU A 26 0.59 -19.38 -9.83
CA LEU A 26 0.97 -18.38 -10.85
C LEU A 26 1.79 -17.23 -10.26
N LEU A 27 1.47 -16.79 -9.05
CA LEU A 27 2.24 -15.76 -8.34
C LEU A 27 3.66 -16.24 -8.03
N ALA A 28 3.80 -17.48 -7.56
CA ALA A 28 5.12 -18.06 -7.25
C ALA A 28 5.95 -18.28 -8.51
N ASP A 29 5.34 -18.79 -9.58
CA ASP A 29 6.02 -19.02 -10.86
C ASP A 29 6.50 -17.69 -11.47
N PHE A 30 5.66 -16.67 -11.39
CA PHE A 30 6.00 -15.33 -11.89
C PHE A 30 7.16 -14.73 -11.08
N GLU A 31 7.12 -14.80 -9.76
CA GLU A 31 8.20 -14.36 -8.88
C GLU A 31 9.50 -15.05 -9.24
N GLN A 32 9.50 -16.37 -9.34
CA GLN A 32 10.70 -17.16 -9.66
C GLN A 32 11.31 -16.73 -10.99
N LYS A 33 10.47 -16.47 -11.99
CA LYS A 33 10.94 -16.06 -13.33
C LYS A 33 11.48 -14.64 -13.37
N TRP A 34 10.86 -13.71 -12.63
CA TRP A 34 11.09 -12.27 -12.78
C TRP A 34 11.75 -11.60 -11.57
N GLN A 35 12.13 -12.36 -10.53
CA GLN A 35 12.67 -11.81 -9.27
C GLN A 35 13.91 -10.92 -9.45
N HIS A 36 14.63 -11.05 -10.55
CA HIS A 36 15.81 -10.23 -10.86
C HIS A 36 15.48 -8.95 -11.63
N ASP A 37 14.24 -8.75 -12.04
CA ASP A 37 13.79 -7.54 -12.72
C ASP A 37 12.98 -6.68 -11.77
N GLY A 38 13.60 -5.57 -11.30
CA GLY A 38 13.00 -4.70 -10.29
C GLY A 38 11.69 -4.04 -10.75
N LEU A 39 11.60 -3.63 -12.02
CA LEU A 39 10.39 -3.01 -12.55
C LEU A 39 9.24 -4.01 -12.68
N VAL A 40 9.55 -5.23 -13.05
CA VAL A 40 8.55 -6.32 -13.14
C VAL A 40 8.08 -6.72 -11.74
N MET A 41 9.00 -6.81 -10.78
CA MET A 41 8.65 -7.11 -9.38
C MET A 41 7.80 -6.01 -8.74
N ASP A 42 7.99 -4.74 -9.09
CA ASP A 42 7.09 -3.67 -8.65
C ASP A 42 5.63 -3.96 -9.06
N LYS A 43 5.41 -4.45 -10.26
CA LYS A 43 4.07 -4.84 -10.73
C LYS A 43 3.52 -6.05 -9.97
N TRP A 44 4.36 -7.01 -9.63
CA TRP A 44 3.99 -8.18 -8.83
C TRP A 44 3.55 -7.76 -7.42
N PHE A 45 4.28 -6.87 -6.76
CA PHE A 45 3.88 -6.33 -5.46
C PHE A 45 2.56 -5.55 -5.53
N ALA A 46 2.37 -4.74 -6.57
CA ALA A 46 1.13 -4.00 -6.78
C ALA A 46 -0.09 -4.93 -6.95
N LEU A 47 0.07 -6.03 -7.68
CA LEU A 47 -0.96 -7.06 -7.82
C LEU A 47 -1.35 -7.66 -6.47
N GLN A 48 -0.37 -8.00 -5.65
CA GLN A 48 -0.61 -8.55 -4.31
C GLN A 48 -1.39 -7.57 -3.43
N ALA A 49 -1.04 -6.28 -3.48
CA ALA A 49 -1.69 -5.24 -2.69
C ALA A 49 -3.16 -5.00 -3.09
N THR A 50 -3.52 -5.30 -4.33
CA THR A 50 -4.87 -5.07 -4.87
C THR A 50 -5.74 -6.32 -4.94
N ARG A 51 -5.32 -7.40 -4.27
CA ARG A 51 -6.09 -8.65 -4.17
C ARG A 51 -7.44 -8.42 -3.48
N PRO A 52 -8.49 -9.16 -3.89
CA PRO A 52 -9.82 -9.04 -3.27
C PRO A 52 -9.96 -9.82 -1.95
N ASP A 53 -8.91 -10.46 -1.48
CA ASP A 53 -8.90 -11.28 -0.28
C ASP A 53 -9.24 -10.46 0.98
N GLU A 54 -10.00 -11.02 1.89
CA GLU A 54 -10.34 -10.35 3.15
C GLU A 54 -9.12 -10.09 4.03
N ASN A 55 -8.11 -10.97 3.95
CA ASN A 55 -6.86 -10.85 4.69
C ASN A 55 -5.74 -10.13 3.92
N VAL A 56 -6.06 -9.33 2.93
CA VAL A 56 -5.06 -8.66 2.08
C VAL A 56 -4.11 -7.76 2.89
N LEU A 57 -4.57 -7.12 3.96
CA LEU A 57 -3.69 -6.32 4.82
C LEU A 57 -2.60 -7.17 5.46
N GLU A 58 -2.93 -8.36 5.95
CA GLU A 58 -1.94 -9.30 6.50
C GLU A 58 -0.95 -9.76 5.44
N ILE A 59 -1.42 -9.98 4.21
CA ILE A 59 -0.57 -10.32 3.06
C ILE A 59 0.40 -9.17 2.75
N VAL A 60 -0.09 -7.93 2.72
CA VAL A 60 0.75 -6.74 2.48
C VAL A 60 1.81 -6.59 3.58
N GLN A 61 1.43 -6.75 4.83
CA GLN A 61 2.36 -6.70 5.96
C GLN A 61 3.44 -7.78 5.87
N ALA A 62 3.07 -9.01 5.53
CA ALA A 62 4.01 -10.11 5.33
C ALA A 62 4.96 -9.84 4.16
N LEU A 63 4.49 -9.23 3.09
CA LEU A 63 5.30 -8.88 1.92
C LEU A 63 6.32 -7.78 2.22
N MET A 64 6.13 -6.98 3.25
CA MET A 64 7.16 -6.02 3.69
C MET A 64 8.42 -6.72 4.24
N ASP A 65 8.30 -7.98 4.63
CA ASP A 65 9.43 -8.83 5.05
C ASP A 65 9.97 -9.72 3.92
N HIS A 66 9.42 -9.61 2.72
CA HIS A 66 9.85 -10.39 1.56
C HIS A 66 11.28 -10.00 1.14
N PRO A 67 12.12 -10.99 0.73
CA PRO A 67 13.52 -10.72 0.35
C PRO A 67 13.68 -9.68 -0.77
N SER A 68 12.71 -9.59 -1.67
CA SER A 68 12.71 -8.60 -2.76
C SER A 68 12.10 -7.26 -2.37
N PHE A 69 11.56 -7.12 -1.15
CA PHE A 69 11.05 -5.84 -0.66
C PHE A 69 12.17 -5.04 0.01
N ASN A 70 12.23 -3.74 -0.34
CA ASN A 70 13.14 -2.80 0.29
C ASN A 70 12.37 -1.54 0.66
N PHE A 71 12.21 -1.30 1.95
CA PHE A 71 11.49 -0.15 2.49
C PHE A 71 12.11 1.18 2.04
N ASN A 72 13.41 1.21 1.82
CA ASN A 72 14.13 2.41 1.38
C ASN A 72 14.08 2.65 -0.14
N ASN A 73 13.47 1.74 -0.90
CA ASN A 73 13.21 1.94 -2.33
C ASN A 73 11.83 2.57 -2.52
N PRO A 74 11.74 3.86 -2.91
CA PRO A 74 10.45 4.56 -3.03
C PRO A 74 9.49 3.91 -4.03
N ASN A 75 10.00 3.37 -5.13
CA ASN A 75 9.18 2.71 -6.14
C ASN A 75 8.58 1.41 -5.61
N ARG A 76 9.39 0.61 -4.89
CA ARG A 76 8.94 -0.64 -4.29
C ARG A 76 7.90 -0.39 -3.19
N LEU A 77 8.15 0.59 -2.34
CA LEU A 77 7.23 0.99 -1.29
C LEU A 77 5.90 1.48 -1.88
N ARG A 78 5.95 2.28 -2.91
CA ARG A 78 4.77 2.78 -3.62
C ARG A 78 3.98 1.66 -4.28
N SER A 79 4.68 0.68 -4.85
CA SER A 79 4.05 -0.48 -5.50
C SER A 79 3.27 -1.35 -4.51
N LEU A 80 3.76 -1.54 -3.30
CA LEU A 80 3.07 -2.34 -2.28
C LEU A 80 2.12 -1.48 -1.44
N VAL A 81 2.63 -0.56 -0.66
CA VAL A 81 1.84 0.23 0.29
C VAL A 81 0.99 1.28 -0.42
N GLY A 82 1.54 1.98 -1.40
CA GLY A 82 0.82 2.96 -2.19
C GLY A 82 -0.33 2.35 -2.98
N SER A 83 -0.12 1.20 -3.60
CA SER A 83 -1.18 0.48 -4.32
C SER A 83 -2.28 0.00 -3.38
N PHE A 84 -1.93 -0.51 -2.21
CA PHE A 84 -2.92 -0.88 -1.19
C PHE A 84 -3.79 0.32 -0.78
N ALA A 85 -3.17 1.43 -0.45
CA ALA A 85 -3.89 2.61 0.04
C ALA A 85 -4.71 3.33 -1.02
N ASN A 86 -4.27 3.32 -2.29
CA ASN A 86 -4.93 4.06 -3.37
C ASN A 86 -5.85 3.20 -4.25
N HIS A 87 -5.59 1.89 -4.36
CA HIS A 87 -6.27 1.02 -5.31
C HIS A 87 -7.02 -0.16 -4.69
N ASN A 88 -6.84 -0.43 -3.40
CA ASN A 88 -7.63 -1.41 -2.66
C ASN A 88 -8.56 -0.72 -1.67
N LEU A 89 -9.55 -0.01 -2.19
CA LEU A 89 -10.42 0.85 -1.41
C LEU A 89 -11.21 0.08 -0.35
N LYS A 90 -11.66 -1.12 -0.66
CA LYS A 90 -12.41 -1.97 0.27
C LYS A 90 -11.60 -2.32 1.51
N ALA A 91 -10.37 -2.75 1.34
CA ALA A 91 -9.51 -3.18 2.44
C ALA A 91 -8.89 -1.99 3.17
N PHE A 92 -8.40 -0.98 2.45
CA PHE A 92 -7.82 0.22 3.05
C PHE A 92 -8.84 0.98 3.90
N HIS A 93 -10.07 1.12 3.40
CA HIS A 93 -11.17 1.80 4.10
C HIS A 93 -12.05 0.86 4.91
N HIS A 94 -11.52 -0.30 5.33
CA HIS A 94 -12.26 -1.20 6.22
C HIS A 94 -12.66 -0.46 7.49
N ILE A 95 -13.92 -0.67 7.93
CA ILE A 95 -14.54 0.08 9.01
C ILE A 95 -13.84 -0.08 10.37
N SER A 96 -13.02 -1.12 10.53
CA SER A 96 -12.18 -1.29 11.73
C SER A 96 -11.10 -0.22 11.88
N GLY A 97 -10.78 0.51 10.81
CA GLY A 97 -9.67 1.45 10.76
C GLY A 97 -8.29 0.82 10.62
N SER A 98 -8.22 -0.50 10.40
CA SER A 98 -6.95 -1.23 10.31
C SER A 98 -6.04 -0.72 9.18
N GLY A 99 -6.60 -0.39 8.02
CA GLY A 99 -5.86 0.18 6.89
C GLY A 99 -5.26 1.54 7.23
N TYR A 100 -6.00 2.37 7.93
CA TYR A 100 -5.53 3.70 8.36
C TYR A 100 -4.40 3.59 9.38
N ARG A 101 -4.51 2.69 10.35
CA ARG A 101 -3.44 2.42 11.33
C ARG A 101 -2.18 1.91 10.65
N PHE A 102 -2.34 0.98 9.72
CA PHE A 102 -1.21 0.45 8.95
C PHE A 102 -0.46 1.55 8.20
N LEU A 103 -1.18 2.39 7.44
CA LEU A 103 -0.55 3.49 6.70
C LEU A 103 0.11 4.49 7.64
N THR A 104 -0.52 4.82 8.76
CA THR A 104 0.06 5.71 9.78
C THR A 104 1.38 5.16 10.32
N ASP A 105 1.46 3.87 10.62
CA ASP A 105 2.71 3.23 11.09
C ASP A 105 3.82 3.32 10.03
N VAL A 106 3.47 3.12 8.76
CA VAL A 106 4.42 3.29 7.64
C VAL A 106 4.90 4.74 7.54
N LEU A 107 3.99 5.71 7.66
CA LEU A 107 4.33 7.13 7.60
C LEU A 107 5.22 7.57 8.76
N ILE A 108 4.99 7.07 9.97
CA ILE A 108 5.85 7.34 11.13
C ILE A 108 7.27 6.87 10.85
N ARG A 109 7.43 5.65 10.34
CA ARG A 109 8.73 5.11 9.96
C ARG A 109 9.39 5.91 8.83
N LEU A 110 8.61 6.31 7.83
CA LEU A 110 9.11 7.13 6.71
C LEU A 110 9.52 8.53 7.14
N ASN A 111 8.88 9.10 8.14
CA ASN A 111 9.26 10.42 8.65
C ASN A 111 10.73 10.47 9.07
N GLU A 112 11.24 9.37 9.64
CA GLU A 112 12.64 9.25 10.07
C GLU A 112 13.61 9.04 8.90
N THR A 113 13.17 8.34 7.84
CA THR A 113 14.05 7.87 6.76
C THR A 113 13.90 8.65 5.46
N ASN A 114 12.66 8.99 5.08
CA ASN A 114 12.37 9.70 3.83
C ASN A 114 11.06 10.49 3.95
N PRO A 115 11.09 11.67 4.58
CA PRO A 115 9.88 12.48 4.78
C PRO A 115 9.23 12.96 3.48
N GLN A 116 9.97 13.08 2.39
CA GLN A 116 9.41 13.45 1.08
C GLN A 116 8.49 12.36 0.52
N VAL A 117 8.88 11.10 0.67
CA VAL A 117 8.03 9.97 0.28
C VAL A 117 6.80 9.90 1.19
N ALA A 118 6.97 10.12 2.49
CA ALA A 118 5.85 10.18 3.44
C ALA A 118 4.84 11.27 3.05
N ALA A 119 5.31 12.45 2.67
CA ALA A 119 4.46 13.57 2.26
C ALA A 119 3.62 13.26 1.00
N ARG A 120 4.07 12.34 0.16
CA ARG A 120 3.29 11.87 -0.99
C ARG A 120 2.34 10.73 -0.61
N LEU A 121 2.79 9.82 0.24
CA LEU A 121 2.05 8.63 0.61
C LEU A 121 0.86 8.93 1.53
N ILE A 122 0.84 10.08 2.20
CA ILE A 122 -0.25 10.48 3.10
C ILE A 122 -1.55 10.86 2.38
N GLU A 123 -1.52 11.12 1.08
CA GLU A 123 -2.66 11.63 0.32
C GLU A 123 -3.98 10.85 0.53
N PRO A 124 -3.99 9.52 0.58
CA PRO A 124 -5.21 8.77 0.85
C PRO A 124 -5.88 9.13 2.18
N LEU A 125 -5.11 9.48 3.22
CA LEU A 125 -5.64 9.85 4.54
C LEU A 125 -6.21 11.27 4.58
N ILE A 126 -5.58 12.24 3.91
CA ILE A 126 -6.02 13.64 3.96
C ILE A 126 -7.29 13.89 3.16
N ARG A 127 -7.73 12.94 2.36
CA ARG A 127 -8.99 13.01 1.58
C ARG A 127 -10.21 12.55 2.36
N PHE A 128 -10.19 12.57 3.67
CA PHE A 128 -11.24 12.02 4.52
C PHE A 128 -12.63 12.63 4.28
N SER A 129 -12.71 13.88 3.83
CA SER A 129 -13.99 14.54 3.57
C SER A 129 -14.88 13.85 2.52
N ARG A 130 -14.30 12.94 1.73
CA ARG A 130 -15.01 12.17 0.70
C ARG A 130 -15.74 10.94 1.24
N PHE A 131 -15.55 10.63 2.52
CA PHE A 131 -16.06 9.40 3.13
C PHE A 131 -17.18 9.69 4.12
N ASP A 132 -17.85 8.61 4.57
CA ASP A 132 -18.89 8.70 5.59
C ASP A 132 -18.33 9.17 6.94
N ALA A 133 -19.23 9.61 7.83
CA ALA A 133 -18.84 10.20 9.12
C ALA A 133 -18.01 9.26 9.99
N GLN A 134 -18.28 7.96 9.96
CA GLN A 134 -17.53 6.99 10.75
C GLN A 134 -16.10 6.84 10.25
N ARG A 135 -15.92 6.72 8.94
CA ARG A 135 -14.58 6.66 8.33
C ARG A 135 -13.83 7.97 8.47
N GLN A 136 -14.51 9.11 8.31
CA GLN A 136 -13.89 10.41 8.55
C GLN A 136 -13.32 10.50 9.97
N THR A 137 -14.05 10.05 10.98
CA THR A 137 -13.59 10.05 12.37
C THR A 137 -12.31 9.20 12.52
N LEU A 138 -12.30 8.01 11.93
CA LEU A 138 -11.13 7.12 11.99
C LEU A 138 -9.92 7.71 11.27
N MET A 139 -10.13 8.32 10.11
CA MET A 139 -9.07 8.95 9.32
C MET A 139 -8.50 10.18 10.03
N LYS A 140 -9.35 11.01 10.63
CA LYS A 140 -8.91 12.16 11.43
C LYS A 140 -8.08 11.72 12.64
N ARG A 141 -8.50 10.67 13.35
CA ARG A 141 -7.71 10.11 14.47
C ARG A 141 -6.34 9.63 14.02
N ALA A 142 -6.26 9.02 12.84
CA ALA A 142 -4.98 8.62 12.26
C ALA A 142 -4.07 9.83 11.98
N LEU A 143 -4.62 10.90 11.42
CA LEU A 143 -3.90 12.14 11.18
C LEU A 143 -3.46 12.84 12.47
N GLU A 144 -4.33 12.86 13.48
CA GLU A 144 -4.00 13.42 14.81
C GLU A 144 -2.87 12.63 15.49
N ARG A 145 -2.91 11.30 15.40
CA ARG A 145 -1.82 10.44 15.90
C ARG A 145 -0.50 10.76 15.21
N LEU A 146 -0.53 10.96 13.89
CA LEU A 146 0.66 11.30 13.12
C LEU A 146 1.17 12.70 13.49
N SER A 147 0.29 13.69 13.68
CA SER A 147 0.68 15.06 14.05
C SER A 147 1.32 15.14 15.43
N ALA A 148 1.07 14.16 16.30
CA ALA A 148 1.65 14.10 17.64
C ALA A 148 3.06 13.47 17.67
N VAL A 149 3.59 13.03 16.53
CA VAL A 149 4.95 12.47 16.44
C VAL A 149 5.99 13.56 16.65
N GLU A 150 6.94 13.31 17.55
CA GLU A 150 8.09 14.19 17.73
C GLU A 150 8.91 14.29 16.43
N ASP A 151 9.44 15.46 16.15
CA ASP A 151 10.26 15.71 14.96
C ASP A 151 9.57 15.39 13.63
N LEU A 152 8.24 15.53 13.59
CA LEU A 152 7.49 15.40 12.35
C LEU A 152 7.98 16.42 11.33
N SER A 153 8.24 15.96 10.10
CA SER A 153 8.70 16.85 9.03
C SER A 153 7.71 17.98 8.79
N LYS A 154 8.24 19.13 8.42
CA LYS A 154 7.43 20.35 8.16
C LYS A 154 6.36 20.07 7.09
N ASP A 155 6.74 19.38 6.01
CA ASP A 155 5.81 19.07 4.91
C ASP A 155 4.64 18.20 5.37
N LEU A 156 4.90 17.17 6.17
CA LEU A 156 3.86 16.33 6.75
C LEU A 156 2.96 17.12 7.69
N PHE A 157 3.57 17.88 8.59
CA PHE A 157 2.84 18.70 9.55
C PHE A 157 1.90 19.69 8.85
N GLU A 158 2.41 20.44 7.87
CA GLU A 158 1.60 21.40 7.11
C GLU A 158 0.43 20.75 6.36
N LYS A 159 0.66 19.58 5.75
CA LYS A 159 -0.39 18.84 5.06
C LYS A 159 -1.49 18.38 6.02
N ILE A 160 -1.13 17.88 7.18
CA ILE A 160 -2.07 17.42 8.20
C ILE A 160 -2.88 18.59 8.74
N GLU A 161 -2.21 19.67 9.14
CA GLU A 161 -2.85 20.87 9.68
C GLU A 161 -3.85 21.46 8.67
N LYS A 162 -3.45 21.57 7.42
CA LYS A 162 -4.32 22.04 6.35
C LYS A 162 -5.54 21.13 6.14
N ALA A 163 -5.36 19.84 6.24
CA ALA A 163 -6.45 18.87 6.07
C ALA A 163 -7.45 18.91 7.24
N LEU A 164 -6.97 19.17 8.47
CA LEU A 164 -7.80 19.19 9.68
C LEU A 164 -8.52 20.53 9.91
N GLN A 165 -8.15 21.59 9.19
CA GLN A 165 -8.87 22.87 9.21
C GLN A 165 -10.25 22.75 8.55
#